data_cf8375c7cf5a40621edb9c90d5882d52
#
_entry.id   cf8375c7cf5a40621edb9c90d5882d52
#
_cell.length_a   1.000
_cell.length_b   1.000
_cell.length_c   1.000
_cell.angle_alpha   90.00
_cell.angle_beta   90.00
_cell.angle_gamma   90.00
#
_symmetry.space_group_name_H-M   'P 1'
#
loop_
_entity.id
_entity.type
_entity.pdbx_description
1 polymer ?
#
loop_
_entity_poly.entity_id
_entity_poly.type
_entity_poly.pdbx_seq_one_letter_code
_entity_poly.pdbx_strand_id
1 'polypeptide(L)'
;MSLSVVREQILNFVSKSAPSVMAIKGEWGVGKTFSWNKFLLEAKSENMISASRYSYVSLFGISSLDRLKYSIFENAVSKDSIGHDPSLDSLRKNTLGMLEILGRGSWSKLKELPYIKSAAPAIEAWSFMSVSDSLICIDDLERKGSSLELKDVLGLISLLKEQKKCKVILLLNDGTKEVADYEKFKEKVIDIELHFSPTPNESAQIAYDNSKDFHKPLAQYTISLGIKNIRILKKIERNVENAWRAFEGCESEVKMQFLHTVVLMNWAYFCSKSDNDIPTLDFLESMESIYSIGKKDATEEEKKWKGILLSYNFTRVDELDRKIAKLVRNGYIDMTELSESIKIVNKQVLDNKKANSFRSAWDLFHNSFDENVEEVVSHFYKCFTDSVTQVSPNDLDSLVGVFRELGEDTKASEMISYYIQERQSETELFDVDDFYLIRPIKDKEIIEKFKGVYLTDSPKRTLGEVLDVLSGQNGWNDDDIEVLSSATEDDYYHYFKSLHGNHLTSHVATCLKFGRISNADEKTRSVSVKAKEALMRISEESKLNELRMHKFNL
;
A
#
# COMPACT_ATOMS: atom_id res chain seq x y z
N MET A 1 21.77 11.96 20.16
CA MET A 1 21.91 13.44 19.94
C MET A 1 21.14 13.80 18.69
N SER A 2 20.56 15.01 18.65
CA SER A 2 19.89 15.50 17.44
C SER A 2 20.87 15.71 16.29
N LEU A 3 20.36 15.67 15.07
CA LEU A 3 21.16 15.86 13.86
C LEU A 3 21.91 17.21 13.84
N SER A 4 21.30 18.27 14.39
CA SER A 4 21.90 19.61 14.48
C SER A 4 23.13 19.64 15.37
N VAL A 5 23.08 18.99 16.54
CA VAL A 5 24.24 18.91 17.46
C VAL A 5 25.38 18.11 16.82
N VAL A 6 25.07 16.99 16.19
CA VAL A 6 26.10 16.17 15.51
C VAL A 6 26.73 16.97 14.36
N ARG A 7 25.92 17.69 13.57
CA ARG A 7 26.42 18.59 12.51
C ARG A 7 27.41 19.63 13.06
N GLU A 8 27.01 20.33 14.12
CA GLU A 8 27.87 21.36 14.74
C GLU A 8 29.21 20.76 15.22
N GLN A 9 29.18 19.63 15.89
CA GLN A 9 30.39 18.97 16.37
C GLN A 9 31.28 18.47 15.23
N ILE A 10 30.74 18.00 14.13
CA ILE A 10 31.50 17.61 12.93
C ILE A 10 32.15 18.83 12.30
N LEU A 11 31.40 19.93 12.09
CA LEU A 11 31.94 21.16 11.52
C LEU A 11 33.08 21.75 12.39
N ASN A 12 32.89 21.78 13.71
CA ASN A 12 33.91 22.18 14.68
C ASN A 12 35.15 21.27 14.64
N PHE A 13 34.93 19.95 14.49
CA PHE A 13 36.02 19.00 14.39
C PHE A 13 36.87 19.22 13.13
N VAL A 14 36.26 19.34 11.95
CA VAL A 14 37.00 19.45 10.68
C VAL A 14 37.69 20.81 10.52
N SER A 15 37.19 21.88 11.19
CA SER A 15 37.75 23.23 11.10
C SER A 15 39.00 23.45 11.96
N LYS A 16 39.13 22.73 13.08
CA LYS A 16 40.30 22.85 13.95
C LYS A 16 41.52 22.19 13.31
N SER A 17 42.71 22.77 13.43
CA SER A 17 43.96 22.21 12.87
C SER A 17 44.59 21.13 13.76
N ALA A 18 44.28 21.09 15.07
CA ALA A 18 44.89 20.15 15.99
C ALA A 18 44.53 18.69 15.65
N PRO A 19 45.51 17.77 15.60
CA PRO A 19 45.23 16.33 15.40
C PRO A 19 44.33 15.80 16.50
N SER A 20 43.30 15.08 16.11
CA SER A 20 42.30 14.53 17.04
C SER A 20 41.52 13.39 16.42
N VAL A 21 40.91 12.57 17.27
CA VAL A 21 40.07 11.40 16.87
C VAL A 21 38.65 11.60 17.35
N MET A 22 37.68 11.49 16.43
CA MET A 22 36.27 11.51 16.73
C MET A 22 35.65 10.17 16.39
N ALA A 23 34.87 9.58 17.30
CA ALA A 23 34.05 8.40 17.04
C ALA A 23 32.58 8.81 16.94
N ILE A 24 31.87 8.31 15.94
CA ILE A 24 30.44 8.49 15.75
C ILE A 24 29.77 7.11 15.84
N LYS A 25 29.08 6.86 16.95
CA LYS A 25 28.34 5.62 17.24
C LYS A 25 26.87 5.79 16.93
N GLY A 26 26.21 4.72 16.54
CA GLY A 26 24.75 4.69 16.35
C GLY A 26 24.30 3.40 15.69
N GLU A 27 22.99 3.14 15.71
CA GLU A 27 22.40 1.93 15.13
C GLU A 27 22.72 1.77 13.64
N TRP A 28 22.58 0.53 13.16
CA TRP A 28 22.76 0.23 11.74
C TRP A 28 21.66 0.90 10.90
N GLY A 29 22.10 1.56 9.81
CA GLY A 29 21.18 2.15 8.84
C GLY A 29 20.62 3.53 9.18
N VAL A 30 20.93 4.10 10.35
CA VAL A 30 20.47 5.45 10.76
C VAL A 30 21.09 6.60 9.93
N GLY A 31 22.06 6.31 9.04
CA GLY A 31 22.61 7.30 8.13
C GLY A 31 23.89 7.98 8.59
N LYS A 32 24.71 7.36 9.44
CA LYS A 32 26.00 7.92 9.89
C LYS A 32 26.89 8.32 8.72
N THR A 33 27.18 7.41 7.82
CA THR A 33 28.01 7.65 6.63
C THR A 33 27.43 8.72 5.71
N PHE A 34 26.10 8.71 5.51
CA PHE A 34 25.41 9.71 4.71
C PHE A 34 25.54 11.11 5.33
N SER A 35 25.27 11.21 6.64
CA SER A 35 25.34 12.49 7.37
C SER A 35 26.78 13.01 7.42
N TRP A 36 27.76 12.11 7.64
CA TRP A 36 29.17 12.47 7.56
C TRP A 36 29.51 13.09 6.20
N ASN A 37 29.18 12.41 5.10
CA ASN A 37 29.47 12.91 3.75
C ASN A 37 28.75 14.24 3.47
N LYS A 38 27.49 14.39 3.88
CA LYS A 38 26.72 15.63 3.72
C LYS A 38 27.40 16.82 4.46
N PHE A 39 27.76 16.63 5.72
CA PHE A 39 28.36 17.70 6.52
C PHE A 39 29.79 17.98 6.10
N LEU A 40 30.51 16.99 5.59
CA LEU A 40 31.83 17.18 5.01
C LEU A 40 31.78 18.02 3.71
N LEU A 41 30.79 17.78 2.85
CA LEU A 41 30.55 18.59 1.65
C LEU A 41 30.16 20.04 2.01
N GLU A 42 29.36 20.22 3.04
CA GLU A 42 29.01 21.52 3.58
C GLU A 42 30.26 22.25 4.08
N ALA A 43 31.07 21.59 4.93
CA ALA A 43 32.34 22.14 5.42
C ALA A 43 33.31 22.51 4.28
N LYS A 44 33.33 21.72 3.19
CA LYS A 44 34.09 22.03 1.98
C LYS A 44 33.59 23.31 1.31
N SER A 45 32.26 23.42 1.09
CA SER A 45 31.67 24.59 0.44
C SER A 45 31.92 25.90 1.20
N GLU A 46 32.00 25.81 2.52
CA GLU A 46 32.31 26.93 3.43
C GLU A 46 33.82 27.12 3.68
N ASN A 47 34.67 26.34 3.00
CA ASN A 47 36.15 26.34 3.14
C ASN A 47 36.63 26.15 4.60
N MET A 48 35.89 25.38 5.39
CA MET A 48 36.16 25.12 6.81
C MET A 48 37.16 23.99 7.06
N ILE A 49 37.44 23.14 6.07
CA ILE A 49 38.31 21.96 6.25
C ILE A 49 39.78 22.41 6.41
N SER A 50 40.34 22.14 7.59
CA SER A 50 41.73 22.52 7.93
C SER A 50 42.78 21.58 7.32
N ALA A 51 42.45 20.29 7.13
CA ALA A 51 43.35 19.33 6.53
C ALA A 51 43.53 19.54 5.03
N SER A 52 44.73 19.25 4.50
CA SER A 52 45.04 19.40 3.08
C SER A 52 44.48 18.27 2.22
N ARG A 53 44.25 17.10 2.80
CA ARG A 53 43.82 15.86 2.12
C ARG A 53 42.70 15.16 2.90
N TYR A 54 41.91 14.40 2.18
CA TYR A 54 40.85 13.56 2.75
C TYR A 54 40.96 12.12 2.24
N SER A 55 40.76 11.12 3.13
CA SER A 55 40.69 9.73 2.76
C SER A 55 39.50 9.06 3.44
N TYR A 56 38.66 8.34 2.67
CA TYR A 56 37.58 7.49 3.18
C TYR A 56 37.95 6.04 2.96
N VAL A 57 37.89 5.23 4.03
CA VAL A 57 38.19 3.80 3.99
C VAL A 57 37.08 3.03 4.70
N SER A 58 36.39 2.16 3.97
CA SER A 58 35.57 1.10 4.57
C SER A 58 36.44 -0.09 4.92
N LEU A 59 36.30 -0.60 6.12
CA LEU A 59 37.02 -1.81 6.57
C LEU A 59 36.42 -3.09 6.01
N PHE A 60 35.32 -3.02 5.25
CA PHE A 60 34.70 -4.19 4.63
C PHE A 60 35.69 -4.92 3.73
N GLY A 61 36.02 -6.18 4.09
CA GLY A 61 36.94 -7.02 3.34
C GLY A 61 38.42 -6.72 3.56
N ILE A 62 38.78 -5.76 4.41
CA ILE A 62 40.18 -5.50 4.79
C ILE A 62 40.59 -6.48 5.91
N SER A 63 41.60 -7.32 5.62
CA SER A 63 42.02 -8.41 6.50
C SER A 63 43.43 -8.24 7.12
N SER A 64 44.16 -7.17 6.74
CA SER A 64 45.49 -6.87 7.31
C SER A 64 45.71 -5.39 7.54
N LEU A 65 46.59 -5.09 8.51
CA LEU A 65 46.95 -3.70 8.84
C LEU A 65 47.69 -3.01 7.68
N ASP A 66 48.51 -3.74 6.93
CA ASP A 66 49.24 -3.15 5.79
C ASP A 66 48.27 -2.82 4.65
N ARG A 67 47.28 -3.65 4.40
CA ARG A 67 46.22 -3.31 3.42
C ARG A 67 45.42 -2.08 3.86
N LEU A 68 45.13 -1.93 5.16
CA LEU A 68 44.49 -0.73 5.68
C LEU A 68 45.32 0.53 5.47
N LYS A 69 46.63 0.45 5.79
CA LYS A 69 47.56 1.57 5.56
C LYS A 69 47.62 1.99 4.08
N TYR A 70 47.67 0.97 3.20
CA TYR A 70 47.67 1.23 1.75
C TYR A 70 46.35 1.83 1.27
N SER A 71 45.22 1.35 1.75
CA SER A 71 43.90 1.89 1.39
C SER A 71 43.73 3.36 1.83
N ILE A 72 44.29 3.74 2.99
CA ILE A 72 44.31 5.15 3.43
C ILE A 72 45.05 6.02 2.42
N PHE A 73 46.19 5.57 1.90
CA PHE A 73 46.97 6.28 0.89
C PHE A 73 46.26 6.30 -0.48
N GLU A 74 45.77 5.13 -0.93
CA GLU A 74 45.13 4.92 -2.23
C GLU A 74 43.91 5.83 -2.40
N ASN A 75 43.09 5.95 -1.35
CA ASN A 75 41.85 6.73 -1.36
C ASN A 75 42.04 8.22 -1.01
N ALA A 76 43.27 8.64 -0.78
CA ALA A 76 43.53 10.04 -0.44
C ALA A 76 43.30 10.97 -1.64
N VAL A 77 42.48 11.97 -1.46
CA VAL A 77 42.18 13.04 -2.43
C VAL A 77 42.51 14.40 -1.83
N SER A 78 42.74 15.42 -2.66
CA SER A 78 42.88 16.77 -2.14
C SER A 78 41.57 17.26 -1.54
N LYS A 79 41.60 18.20 -0.59
CA LYS A 79 40.38 18.76 0.01
C LYS A 79 39.39 19.31 -1.03
N ASP A 80 39.92 19.86 -2.14
CA ASP A 80 39.08 20.41 -3.23
C ASP A 80 38.39 19.34 -4.07
N SER A 81 38.85 18.09 -3.99
CA SER A 81 38.29 16.95 -4.70
C SER A 81 37.33 16.10 -3.83
N ILE A 82 37.03 16.52 -2.61
CA ILE A 82 36.04 15.83 -1.74
C ILE A 82 34.70 15.81 -2.46
N GLY A 83 34.03 14.64 -2.41
CA GLY A 83 32.75 14.38 -3.09
C GLY A 83 32.88 13.79 -4.50
N HIS A 84 34.09 13.63 -5.01
CA HIS A 84 34.39 12.86 -6.21
C HIS A 84 35.03 11.52 -5.84
N ASP A 85 34.69 10.47 -6.58
CA ASP A 85 35.28 9.16 -6.37
C ASP A 85 36.81 9.21 -6.62
N PRO A 86 37.61 8.46 -5.84
CA PRO A 86 39.02 8.30 -6.12
C PRO A 86 39.25 7.80 -7.54
N SER A 87 40.06 8.49 -8.31
CA SER A 87 40.35 8.19 -9.70
C SER A 87 41.81 7.79 -9.89
N LEU A 88 42.14 7.20 -11.05
CA LEU A 88 43.53 6.97 -11.44
C LEU A 88 44.37 8.25 -11.40
N ASP A 89 43.75 9.40 -11.67
CA ASP A 89 44.44 10.71 -11.58
C ASP A 89 44.71 11.13 -10.14
N SER A 90 43.79 10.83 -9.19
CA SER A 90 44.05 11.08 -7.76
C SER A 90 45.14 10.18 -7.21
N LEU A 91 45.13 8.89 -7.59
CA LEU A 91 46.19 7.94 -7.23
C LEU A 91 47.54 8.36 -7.83
N ARG A 92 47.57 8.79 -9.09
CA ARG A 92 48.78 9.30 -9.75
C ARG A 92 49.32 10.55 -9.07
N LYS A 93 48.48 11.51 -8.67
CA LYS A 93 48.88 12.69 -7.89
C LYS A 93 49.46 12.30 -6.53
N ASN A 94 48.89 11.34 -5.84
CA ASN A 94 49.38 10.80 -4.58
C ASN A 94 50.76 10.17 -4.76
N THR A 95 50.95 9.40 -5.83
CA THR A 95 52.22 8.77 -6.18
C THR A 95 53.29 9.79 -6.56
N LEU A 96 52.95 10.84 -7.31
CA LEU A 96 53.89 11.94 -7.67
C LEU A 96 54.30 12.73 -6.43
N GLY A 97 53.37 13.06 -5.52
CA GLY A 97 53.70 13.71 -4.24
C GLY A 97 54.63 12.86 -3.36
N MET A 98 54.46 11.56 -3.37
CA MET A 98 55.38 10.60 -2.70
C MET A 98 56.79 10.66 -3.30
N LEU A 99 56.90 10.79 -4.63
CA LEU A 99 58.18 10.89 -5.33
C LEU A 99 58.93 12.19 -5.05
N GLU A 100 58.20 13.28 -4.86
CA GLU A 100 58.80 14.58 -4.47
C GLU A 100 59.40 14.53 -3.05
N ILE A 101 58.75 13.77 -2.13
CA ILE A 101 59.25 13.56 -0.76
C ILE A 101 60.52 12.67 -0.74
N LEU A 102 60.57 11.70 -1.63
CA LEU A 102 61.67 10.70 -1.70
C LEU A 102 62.89 11.18 -2.50
N GLY A 103 62.80 12.31 -3.20
CA GLY A 103 63.81 12.88 -4.06
C GLY A 103 63.90 12.21 -5.44
N ARG A 104 64.17 13.05 -6.47
CA ARG A 104 64.16 12.63 -7.88
C ARG A 104 65.13 11.49 -8.27
N GLY A 105 66.10 11.17 -7.40
CA GLY A 105 67.08 10.12 -7.65
C GLY A 105 66.62 8.69 -7.44
N SER A 106 65.50 8.45 -6.72
CA SER A 106 65.02 7.09 -6.42
C SER A 106 64.14 6.50 -7.51
N TRP A 107 63.62 7.30 -8.42
CA TRP A 107 62.69 6.89 -9.48
C TRP A 107 63.34 6.07 -10.59
N SER A 108 64.61 6.34 -10.94
CA SER A 108 65.35 5.57 -11.95
C SER A 108 65.58 4.11 -11.49
N LYS A 109 65.79 3.90 -10.20
CA LYS A 109 66.00 2.56 -9.61
C LYS A 109 64.70 1.77 -9.49
N LEU A 110 63.56 2.39 -9.34
CA LEU A 110 62.23 1.70 -9.30
C LEU A 110 61.78 1.23 -10.69
N LYS A 111 62.19 1.89 -11.78
CA LYS A 111 61.90 1.48 -13.16
C LYS A 111 62.65 0.25 -13.62
N GLU A 112 63.75 -0.10 -12.97
CA GLU A 112 64.60 -1.20 -13.33
C GLU A 112 64.29 -2.50 -12.58
N LEU A 113 63.25 -2.54 -11.71
CA LEU A 113 62.85 -3.76 -10.98
C LEU A 113 61.98 -4.68 -11.85
N PRO A 114 62.46 -5.87 -12.25
CA PRO A 114 61.77 -6.75 -13.18
C PRO A 114 60.57 -7.49 -12.60
N TYR A 115 60.23 -7.32 -11.32
CA TYR A 115 59.15 -8.03 -10.64
C TYR A 115 58.36 -7.15 -9.70
N ILE A 116 57.30 -6.52 -10.24
CA ILE A 116 56.34 -5.69 -9.46
C ILE A 116 55.68 -6.49 -8.33
N LYS A 117 55.51 -7.80 -8.45
CA LYS A 117 54.90 -8.65 -7.41
C LYS A 117 55.76 -8.80 -6.14
N SER A 118 57.07 -8.70 -6.22
CA SER A 118 57.95 -8.78 -5.04
C SER A 118 58.20 -7.40 -4.39
N ALA A 119 57.86 -6.30 -5.07
CA ALA A 119 58.01 -4.96 -4.55
C ALA A 119 56.75 -4.42 -3.83
N ALA A 120 55.63 -5.14 -3.90
CA ALA A 120 54.35 -4.69 -3.32
C ALA A 120 54.45 -4.34 -1.82
N PRO A 121 55.05 -5.15 -0.94
CA PRO A 121 55.21 -4.79 0.47
C PRO A 121 56.05 -3.52 0.72
N ALA A 122 57.06 -3.28 -0.11
CA ALA A 122 57.89 -2.08 -0.01
C ALA A 122 57.10 -0.82 -0.47
N ILE A 123 56.31 -0.94 -1.53
CA ILE A 123 55.44 0.13 -2.02
C ILE A 123 54.39 0.47 -0.98
N GLU A 124 53.76 -0.55 -0.35
CA GLU A 124 52.77 -0.36 0.71
C GLU A 124 53.34 0.36 1.94
N ALA A 125 54.53 -0.05 2.40
CA ALA A 125 55.24 0.59 3.53
C ALA A 125 55.62 2.03 3.22
N TRP A 126 56.13 2.32 2.01
CA TRP A 126 56.55 3.64 1.59
C TRP A 126 55.38 4.57 1.34
N SER A 127 54.29 4.11 0.76
CA SER A 127 53.10 4.90 0.53
C SER A 127 52.50 5.45 1.83
N PHE A 128 52.50 4.67 2.89
CA PHE A 128 52.06 5.11 4.20
C PHE A 128 52.97 6.21 4.83
N MET A 129 54.26 6.26 4.46
CA MET A 129 55.15 7.33 4.94
C MET A 129 54.72 8.70 4.48
N SER A 130 54.05 8.80 3.32
CA SER A 130 53.55 10.08 2.78
C SER A 130 52.20 10.55 3.38
N VAL A 131 51.54 9.72 4.17
CA VAL A 131 50.31 10.09 4.85
C VAL A 131 50.65 11.00 6.03
N SER A 132 50.25 12.26 5.93
CA SER A 132 50.36 13.27 6.99
C SER A 132 49.31 14.36 6.76
N ASP A 133 48.99 15.15 7.77
CA ASP A 133 48.10 16.29 7.73
C ASP A 133 46.79 16.01 6.93
N SER A 134 46.20 14.87 7.21
CA SER A 134 45.06 14.36 6.47
C SER A 134 43.84 14.15 7.39
N LEU A 135 42.65 14.38 6.86
CA LEU A 135 41.37 13.98 7.45
C LEU A 135 41.06 12.59 6.95
N ILE A 136 40.98 11.60 7.85
CA ILE A 136 40.79 10.19 7.50
C ILE A 136 39.46 9.69 8.13
N CYS A 137 38.56 9.20 7.31
CA CYS A 137 37.36 8.54 7.78
C CYS A 137 37.47 7.01 7.64
N ILE A 138 37.33 6.29 8.75
CA ILE A 138 37.33 4.84 8.80
C ILE A 138 35.90 4.39 9.15
N ASP A 139 35.32 3.54 8.30
CA ASP A 139 33.94 3.09 8.41
C ASP A 139 33.85 1.56 8.42
N ASP A 140 32.68 0.99 8.76
CA ASP A 140 32.37 -0.43 8.73
C ASP A 140 33.32 -1.29 9.62
N LEU A 141 33.65 -0.83 10.81
CA LEU A 141 34.55 -1.54 11.73
C LEU A 141 34.12 -2.97 12.03
N GLU A 142 32.84 -3.21 12.15
CA GLU A 142 32.24 -4.53 12.40
C GLU A 142 32.31 -5.50 11.19
N ARG A 143 32.67 -4.95 10.02
CA ARG A 143 32.76 -5.72 8.76
C ARG A 143 34.20 -6.00 8.32
N LYS A 144 35.17 -5.64 9.16
CA LYS A 144 36.60 -5.96 8.94
C LYS A 144 36.81 -7.44 8.81
N GLY A 145 37.87 -7.83 8.10
CA GLY A 145 38.29 -9.23 8.01
C GLY A 145 38.69 -9.78 9.38
N SER A 146 38.48 -11.09 9.58
CA SER A 146 38.68 -11.77 10.86
C SER A 146 40.11 -11.72 11.38
N SER A 147 41.11 -11.60 10.50
CA SER A 147 42.54 -11.53 10.84
C SER A 147 43.02 -10.13 11.21
N LEU A 148 42.22 -9.08 11.02
CA LEU A 148 42.53 -7.72 11.46
C LEU A 148 41.91 -7.51 12.86
N GLU A 149 42.75 -7.38 13.88
CA GLU A 149 42.28 -7.17 15.24
C GLU A 149 41.92 -5.72 15.48
N LEU A 150 40.90 -5.47 16.32
CA LEU A 150 40.46 -4.10 16.65
C LEU A 150 41.59 -3.29 17.32
N LYS A 151 42.38 -3.93 18.19
CA LYS A 151 43.52 -3.27 18.84
C LYS A 151 44.53 -2.72 17.84
N ASP A 152 44.75 -3.43 16.70
CA ASP A 152 45.70 -2.99 15.67
C ASP A 152 45.16 -1.79 14.90
N VAL A 153 43.84 -1.77 14.62
CA VAL A 153 43.16 -0.59 14.03
C VAL A 153 43.24 0.62 14.95
N LEU A 154 42.97 0.45 16.24
CA LEU A 154 43.05 1.56 17.22
C LEU A 154 44.49 2.03 17.42
N GLY A 155 45.48 1.10 17.40
CA GLY A 155 46.88 1.42 17.43
C GLY A 155 47.32 2.24 16.21
N LEU A 156 46.83 1.88 15.02
CA LEU A 156 47.07 2.67 13.80
C LEU A 156 46.43 4.08 13.90
N ILE A 157 45.22 4.17 14.45
CA ILE A 157 44.54 5.48 14.66
C ILE A 157 45.39 6.38 15.59
N SER A 158 45.89 5.83 16.71
CA SER A 158 46.80 6.58 17.60
C SER A 158 48.07 7.03 16.89
N LEU A 159 48.70 6.17 16.08
CA LEU A 159 49.88 6.52 15.29
C LEU A 159 49.56 7.65 14.26
N LEU A 160 48.41 7.57 13.57
CA LEU A 160 47.98 8.59 12.62
C LEU A 160 47.80 9.96 13.31
N LYS A 161 47.20 9.98 14.51
CA LYS A 161 47.04 11.21 15.30
C LYS A 161 48.38 11.77 15.78
N GLU A 162 49.16 10.96 16.50
CA GLU A 162 50.31 11.43 17.27
C GLU A 162 51.53 11.68 16.38
N GLN A 163 51.83 10.77 15.44
CA GLN A 163 53.03 10.85 14.63
C GLN A 163 52.81 11.44 13.25
N LYS A 164 51.60 11.22 12.66
CA LYS A 164 51.29 11.71 11.31
C LYS A 164 50.46 12.99 11.30
N LYS A 165 50.12 13.54 12.45
CA LYS A 165 49.30 14.75 12.64
C LYS A 165 47.99 14.74 11.88
N CYS A 166 47.37 13.54 11.74
CA CYS A 166 46.11 13.35 11.07
C CYS A 166 44.93 13.58 12.01
N LYS A 167 43.78 13.90 11.44
CA LYS A 167 42.49 13.87 12.08
C LYS A 167 41.79 12.57 11.64
N VAL A 168 41.22 11.84 12.60
CA VAL A 168 40.58 10.56 12.28
C VAL A 168 39.14 10.59 12.75
N ILE A 169 38.23 10.22 11.85
CA ILE A 169 36.82 9.89 12.16
C ILE A 169 36.65 8.40 12.11
N LEU A 170 36.00 7.83 13.14
CA LEU A 170 35.66 6.43 13.21
C LEU A 170 34.13 6.30 13.27
N LEU A 171 33.53 5.65 12.26
CA LEU A 171 32.09 5.36 12.24
C LEU A 171 31.84 3.96 12.75
N LEU A 172 30.94 3.82 13.76
CA LEU A 172 30.72 2.58 14.51
C LEU A 172 29.22 2.23 14.53
N ASN A 173 28.91 0.94 14.44
CA ASN A 173 27.56 0.45 14.65
C ASN A 173 27.39 -0.07 16.10
N ASP A 174 26.33 0.39 16.78
CA ASP A 174 25.99 -0.08 18.10
C ASP A 174 25.57 -1.57 18.08
N GLY A 175 25.76 -2.24 19.23
CA GLY A 175 25.25 -3.61 19.42
C GLY A 175 26.11 -4.72 18.81
N THR A 176 27.30 -4.41 18.26
CA THR A 176 28.22 -5.42 17.73
C THR A 176 29.23 -5.89 18.79
N LYS A 177 29.84 -7.08 18.60
CA LYS A 177 30.87 -7.61 19.50
C LYS A 177 32.10 -6.72 19.57
N GLU A 178 32.45 -6.08 18.47
CA GLU A 178 33.55 -5.15 18.32
C GLU A 178 33.41 -3.92 19.23
N VAL A 179 32.17 -3.50 19.52
CA VAL A 179 31.92 -2.37 20.44
C VAL A 179 32.34 -2.71 21.88
N ALA A 180 32.22 -3.97 22.32
CA ALA A 180 32.68 -4.38 23.65
C ALA A 180 34.20 -4.23 23.79
N ASP A 181 34.98 -4.55 22.74
CA ASP A 181 36.43 -4.37 22.74
C ASP A 181 36.81 -2.90 22.52
N TYR A 182 36.06 -2.16 21.70
CA TYR A 182 36.21 -0.71 21.55
C TYR A 182 36.12 0.03 22.88
N GLU A 183 35.12 -0.29 23.72
CA GLU A 183 34.94 0.31 25.05
C GLU A 183 36.16 0.16 25.97
N LYS A 184 36.95 -0.94 25.81
CA LYS A 184 38.16 -1.18 26.63
C LYS A 184 39.33 -0.26 26.25
N PHE A 185 39.41 0.16 24.99
CA PHE A 185 40.56 0.89 24.46
C PHE A 185 40.27 2.34 24.09
N LYS A 186 39.00 2.76 24.03
CA LYS A 186 38.59 4.07 23.55
C LYS A 186 39.21 5.24 24.30
N GLU A 187 39.35 5.12 25.63
CA GLU A 187 39.86 6.20 26.49
C GLU A 187 41.22 6.71 26.07
N LYS A 188 42.11 5.87 25.53
CA LYS A 188 43.45 6.23 25.08
C LYS A 188 43.51 6.78 23.67
N VAL A 189 42.51 6.56 22.84
CA VAL A 189 42.54 6.82 21.41
C VAL A 189 41.57 7.90 20.99
N ILE A 190 40.36 7.90 21.57
CA ILE A 190 39.24 8.74 21.17
C ILE A 190 39.20 10.03 22.00
N ASP A 191 39.22 11.19 21.33
CA ASP A 191 39.10 12.49 21.99
C ASP A 191 37.63 12.93 22.10
N ILE A 192 36.78 12.58 21.11
CA ILE A 192 35.39 12.97 21.04
C ILE A 192 34.54 11.75 20.65
N GLU A 193 33.51 11.45 21.44
CA GLU A 193 32.54 10.41 21.09
C GLU A 193 31.15 11.03 20.92
N LEU A 194 30.53 10.83 19.76
CA LEU A 194 29.18 11.26 19.46
C LEU A 194 28.25 10.06 19.31
N HIS A 195 27.07 10.13 19.92
CA HIS A 195 26.03 9.13 19.70
C HIS A 195 25.01 9.66 18.69
N PHE A 196 25.04 9.11 17.46
CA PHE A 196 24.16 9.49 16.37
C PHE A 196 22.86 8.69 16.43
N SER A 197 21.80 9.33 16.91
CA SER A 197 20.46 8.75 17.02
C SER A 197 19.43 9.78 16.54
N PRO A 198 19.23 9.89 15.24
CA PRO A 198 18.25 10.82 14.68
C PRO A 198 16.84 10.42 15.09
N THR A 199 15.96 11.41 15.21
CA THR A 199 14.52 11.19 15.34
C THR A 199 13.94 10.66 14.04
N PRO A 200 12.74 10.01 14.04
CA PRO A 200 12.07 9.61 12.82
C PRO A 200 11.89 10.77 11.81
N ASN A 201 11.60 11.97 12.32
CA ASN A 201 11.47 13.18 11.49
C ASN A 201 12.80 13.57 10.82
N GLU A 202 13.89 13.57 11.58
CA GLU A 202 15.23 13.85 11.03
C GLU A 202 15.66 12.79 10.00
N SER A 203 15.33 11.51 10.26
CA SER A 203 15.60 10.42 9.31
C SER A 203 14.80 10.56 8.02
N ALA A 204 13.52 10.95 8.10
CA ALA A 204 12.69 11.23 6.94
C ALA A 204 13.23 12.44 6.13
N GLN A 205 13.68 13.51 6.80
CA GLN A 205 14.32 14.66 6.14
C GLN A 205 15.65 14.32 5.46
N ILE A 206 16.39 13.35 5.99
CA ILE A 206 17.60 12.83 5.35
C ILE A 206 17.23 11.99 4.12
N ALA A 207 16.18 11.16 4.23
CA ALA A 207 15.80 10.23 3.17
C ALA A 207 15.06 10.92 2.01
N TYR A 208 14.20 11.88 2.28
CA TYR A 208 13.30 12.52 1.31
C TYR A 208 13.63 13.99 1.13
N ASP A 209 13.97 14.38 -0.09
CA ASP A 209 14.42 15.75 -0.44
C ASP A 209 13.28 16.69 -0.85
N ASN A 210 12.03 16.22 -0.77
CA ASN A 210 10.81 16.91 -1.23
C ASN A 210 10.77 17.22 -2.74
N SER A 211 11.60 16.59 -3.55
CA SER A 211 11.60 16.77 -5.02
C SER A 211 10.41 16.10 -5.71
N LYS A 212 9.71 15.16 -5.01
CA LYS A 212 8.60 14.38 -5.53
C LYS A 212 7.32 14.68 -4.74
N ASP A 213 6.19 14.67 -5.42
CA ASP A 213 4.86 14.95 -4.87
C ASP A 213 4.46 14.03 -3.72
N PHE A 214 4.90 12.78 -3.75
CA PHE A 214 4.63 11.78 -2.70
C PHE A 214 5.58 11.88 -1.49
N HIS A 215 6.69 12.64 -1.52
CA HIS A 215 7.67 12.67 -0.42
C HIS A 215 7.07 13.17 0.89
N LYS A 216 6.25 14.22 0.83
CA LYS A 216 5.64 14.80 2.04
C LYS A 216 4.68 13.83 2.75
N PRO A 217 3.67 13.23 2.08
CA PRO A 217 2.81 12.23 2.73
C PRO A 217 3.57 10.96 3.12
N LEU A 218 4.56 10.53 2.31
CA LEU A 218 5.40 9.38 2.62
C LEU A 218 6.17 9.59 3.93
N ALA A 219 6.75 10.79 4.13
CA ALA A 219 7.42 11.17 5.37
C ALA A 219 6.48 11.09 6.57
N GLN A 220 5.23 11.56 6.45
CA GLN A 220 4.25 11.50 7.52
C GLN A 220 3.98 10.07 7.97
N TYR A 221 3.76 9.14 7.02
CA TYR A 221 3.50 7.74 7.33
C TYR A 221 4.73 7.04 7.94
N THR A 222 5.93 7.32 7.45
CA THR A 222 7.15 6.73 8.00
C THR A 222 7.48 7.26 9.40
N ILE A 223 7.19 8.51 9.67
CA ILE A 223 7.33 9.13 11.01
C ILE A 223 6.34 8.51 12.00
N SER A 224 5.08 8.28 11.60
CA SER A 224 4.06 7.69 12.49
C SER A 224 4.41 6.26 12.93
N LEU A 225 5.13 5.49 12.11
CA LEU A 225 5.66 4.17 12.47
C LEU A 225 7.04 4.22 13.16
N GLY A 226 7.58 5.41 13.40
CA GLY A 226 8.86 5.56 14.08
C GLY A 226 10.08 5.06 13.30
N ILE A 227 10.02 4.98 11.97
CA ILE A 227 11.09 4.42 11.14
C ILE A 227 12.30 5.37 11.11
N LYS A 228 13.42 4.93 11.67
CA LYS A 228 14.68 5.70 11.71
C LYS A 228 15.72 5.21 10.70
N ASN A 229 15.55 4.00 10.19
CA ASN A 229 16.52 3.37 9.30
C ASN A 229 16.40 3.93 7.87
N ILE A 230 17.39 4.73 7.45
CA ILE A 230 17.39 5.40 6.15
C ILE A 230 17.43 4.42 4.98
N ARG A 231 18.06 3.24 5.15
CA ARG A 231 18.06 2.21 4.11
C ARG A 231 16.64 1.66 3.87
N ILE A 232 15.85 1.53 4.94
CA ILE A 232 14.45 1.11 4.83
C ILE A 232 13.64 2.24 4.20
N LEU A 233 13.82 3.50 4.62
CA LEU A 233 13.16 4.66 4.01
C LEU A 233 13.43 4.74 2.50
N LYS A 234 14.67 4.53 2.07
CA LYS A 234 15.04 4.51 0.64
C LYS A 234 14.47 3.29 -0.11
N LYS A 235 14.30 2.14 0.55
CA LYS A 235 13.59 1.00 -0.06
C LYS A 235 12.10 1.28 -0.23
N ILE A 236 11.47 1.93 0.75
CA ILE A 236 10.09 2.37 0.65
C ILE A 236 9.92 3.34 -0.53
N GLU A 237 10.76 4.37 -0.62
CA GLU A 237 10.78 5.32 -1.74
C GLU A 237 10.87 4.61 -3.09
N ARG A 238 11.82 3.68 -3.23
CA ARG A 238 11.99 2.89 -4.46
C ARG A 238 10.75 2.06 -4.82
N ASN A 239 10.10 1.43 -3.83
CA ASN A 239 8.88 0.69 -4.08
C ASN A 239 7.74 1.61 -4.52
N VAL A 240 7.66 2.83 -3.96
CA VAL A 240 6.72 3.84 -4.41
C VAL A 240 7.02 4.25 -5.85
N GLU A 241 8.26 4.58 -6.19
CA GLU A 241 8.68 4.98 -7.54
C GLU A 241 8.31 3.93 -8.60
N ASN A 242 8.52 2.66 -8.27
CA ASN A 242 8.24 1.54 -9.17
C ASN A 242 6.75 1.44 -9.56
N ALA A 243 5.84 1.88 -8.69
CA ALA A 243 4.40 1.74 -8.89
C ALA A 243 3.67 3.08 -9.12
N TRP A 244 4.28 4.23 -8.79
CA TRP A 244 3.60 5.53 -8.71
C TRP A 244 2.90 5.96 -9.99
N ARG A 245 3.47 5.64 -11.16
CA ARG A 245 2.87 5.98 -12.45
C ARG A 245 1.51 5.31 -12.68
N ALA A 246 1.27 4.14 -12.07
CA ALA A 246 -0.02 3.45 -12.20
C ALA A 246 -1.17 4.22 -11.52
N PHE A 247 -0.85 5.16 -10.64
CA PHE A 247 -1.82 5.99 -9.92
C PHE A 247 -2.07 7.35 -10.58
N GLU A 248 -1.50 7.61 -11.76
CA GLU A 248 -1.80 8.83 -12.51
C GLU A 248 -3.28 8.88 -12.87
N GLY A 249 -3.93 10.03 -12.65
CA GLY A 249 -5.37 10.20 -12.87
C GLY A 249 -6.29 9.60 -11.80
N CYS A 250 -5.76 8.90 -10.79
CA CYS A 250 -6.56 8.39 -9.68
C CYS A 250 -6.87 9.47 -8.64
N GLU A 251 -7.95 9.22 -7.90
CA GLU A 251 -8.34 10.04 -6.74
C GLU A 251 -7.24 10.09 -5.68
N SER A 252 -7.18 11.20 -4.93
CA SER A 252 -6.15 11.41 -3.91
C SER A 252 -6.21 10.36 -2.81
N GLU A 253 -7.39 9.87 -2.46
CA GLU A 253 -7.62 8.84 -1.44
C GLU A 253 -6.95 7.52 -1.83
N VAL A 254 -7.02 7.13 -3.10
CA VAL A 254 -6.37 5.90 -3.61
C VAL A 254 -4.85 6.03 -3.54
N LYS A 255 -4.32 7.20 -3.89
CA LYS A 255 -2.88 7.51 -3.78
C LYS A 255 -2.42 7.48 -2.32
N MET A 256 -3.22 8.03 -1.41
CA MET A 256 -2.90 8.02 0.02
C MET A 256 -2.99 6.61 0.61
N GLN A 257 -3.98 5.80 0.22
CA GLN A 257 -4.06 4.39 0.61
C GLN A 257 -2.80 3.64 0.17
N PHE A 258 -2.38 3.80 -1.08
CA PHE A 258 -1.14 3.17 -1.57
C PHE A 258 0.08 3.54 -0.72
N LEU A 259 0.31 4.84 -0.48
CA LEU A 259 1.44 5.31 0.33
C LEU A 259 1.37 4.79 1.77
N HIS A 260 0.20 4.82 2.38
CA HIS A 260 -0.06 4.30 3.72
C HIS A 260 0.27 2.81 3.81
N THR A 261 -0.26 2.00 2.88
CA THR A 261 -0.06 0.56 2.87
C THR A 261 1.39 0.18 2.53
N VAL A 262 2.03 0.81 1.54
CA VAL A 262 3.40 0.46 1.16
C VAL A 262 4.39 0.73 2.28
N VAL A 263 4.18 1.79 3.07
CA VAL A 263 5.00 2.07 4.25
C VAL A 263 4.84 0.96 5.29
N LEU A 264 3.62 0.61 5.66
CA LEU A 264 3.32 -0.44 6.64
C LEU A 264 3.90 -1.79 6.23
N MET A 265 3.67 -2.21 4.98
CA MET A 265 4.14 -3.51 4.48
C MET A 265 5.68 -3.59 4.41
N ASN A 266 6.37 -2.51 4.01
CA ASN A 266 7.83 -2.46 4.07
C ASN A 266 8.35 -2.50 5.51
N TRP A 267 7.74 -1.75 6.43
CA TRP A 267 8.12 -1.76 7.83
C TRP A 267 7.96 -3.16 8.43
N ALA A 268 6.83 -3.81 8.21
CA ALA A 268 6.58 -5.18 8.62
C ALA A 268 7.63 -6.15 8.03
N TYR A 269 7.92 -6.05 6.74
CA TYR A 269 8.83 -6.96 6.05
C TYR A 269 10.29 -6.84 6.50
N PHE A 270 10.77 -5.60 6.72
CA PHE A 270 12.18 -5.36 7.03
C PHE A 270 12.49 -5.28 8.51
N CYS A 271 11.53 -4.93 9.37
CA CYS A 271 11.78 -4.68 10.80
C CYS A 271 11.29 -5.81 11.71
N SER A 272 10.27 -6.59 11.34
CA SER A 272 9.71 -7.64 12.21
C SER A 272 10.69 -8.73 12.63
N LYS A 273 11.74 -8.98 11.82
CA LYS A 273 12.78 -9.97 12.16
C LYS A 273 13.66 -9.54 13.33
N SER A 274 13.76 -8.25 13.60
CA SER A 274 14.61 -7.68 14.66
C SER A 274 13.80 -7.20 15.87
N ASP A 275 12.49 -7.11 15.74
CA ASP A 275 11.58 -6.60 16.77
C ASP A 275 10.23 -7.35 16.69
N ASN A 276 9.95 -8.18 17.68
CA ASN A 276 8.72 -8.99 17.76
C ASN A 276 7.46 -8.15 18.02
N ASP A 277 7.61 -6.90 18.46
CA ASP A 277 6.48 -6.00 18.64
C ASP A 277 5.95 -5.47 17.29
N ILE A 278 6.69 -5.72 16.19
CA ILE A 278 6.30 -5.34 14.82
C ILE A 278 5.55 -6.49 14.15
N PRO A 279 4.34 -6.26 13.59
CA PRO A 279 3.61 -7.30 12.86
C PRO A 279 4.40 -7.83 11.66
N THR A 280 4.31 -9.14 11.42
CA THR A 280 4.95 -9.74 10.24
C THR A 280 4.15 -9.42 8.98
N LEU A 281 4.82 -9.43 7.82
CA LEU A 281 4.14 -9.24 6.55
C LEU A 281 3.09 -10.34 6.30
N ASP A 282 3.41 -11.61 6.66
CA ASP A 282 2.50 -12.74 6.50
C ASP A 282 1.23 -12.58 7.35
N PHE A 283 1.37 -12.05 8.56
CA PHE A 283 0.22 -11.71 9.41
C PHE A 283 -0.67 -10.64 8.74
N LEU A 284 -0.06 -9.57 8.21
CA LEU A 284 -0.81 -8.52 7.52
C LEU A 284 -1.53 -9.05 6.28
N GLU A 285 -0.88 -9.87 5.46
CA GLU A 285 -1.50 -10.45 4.26
C GLU A 285 -2.68 -11.39 4.58
N SER A 286 -2.62 -12.11 5.71
CA SER A 286 -3.67 -13.02 6.15
C SER A 286 -4.85 -12.34 6.85
N MET A 287 -4.68 -11.08 7.26
CA MET A 287 -5.70 -10.33 8.00
C MET A 287 -6.84 -9.90 7.07
N GLU A 288 -8.07 -10.28 7.37
CA GLU A 288 -9.25 -9.73 6.70
C GLU A 288 -9.71 -8.42 7.35
N SER A 289 -9.78 -8.41 8.68
CA SER A 289 -10.17 -7.25 9.47
C SER A 289 -9.50 -7.28 10.84
N ILE A 290 -9.13 -6.10 11.35
CA ILE A 290 -8.56 -5.94 12.68
C ILE A 290 -9.53 -6.38 13.79
N TYR A 291 -10.83 -6.33 13.52
CA TYR A 291 -11.89 -6.74 14.46
C TYR A 291 -12.03 -8.26 14.57
N SER A 292 -11.46 -9.03 13.63
CA SER A 292 -11.37 -10.48 13.73
C SER A 292 -10.26 -10.94 14.69
N ILE A 293 -9.28 -10.07 14.96
CA ILE A 293 -8.19 -10.34 15.91
C ILE A 293 -8.72 -10.21 17.33
N GLY A 294 -8.67 -11.29 18.11
CA GLY A 294 -9.09 -11.29 19.53
C GLY A 294 -10.34 -12.11 19.82
N LYS A 295 -10.88 -12.87 18.88
CA LYS A 295 -11.85 -13.92 19.16
C LYS A 295 -11.11 -15.12 19.77
N LYS A 296 -11.20 -15.27 21.08
CA LYS A 296 -10.81 -16.35 22.02
C LYS A 296 -9.34 -16.83 22.07
N ASP A 297 -8.49 -16.71 21.01
CA ASP A 297 -7.16 -17.35 20.96
C ASP A 297 -6.01 -16.43 20.50
N ALA A 298 -6.17 -15.09 20.54
CA ALA A 298 -5.12 -14.17 20.12
C ALA A 298 -3.92 -14.17 21.10
N THR A 299 -2.71 -14.31 20.56
CA THR A 299 -1.47 -14.22 21.33
C THR A 299 -1.26 -12.80 21.92
N GLU A 300 -0.37 -12.66 22.91
CA GLU A 300 -0.02 -11.34 23.44
C GLU A 300 0.68 -10.46 22.38
N GLU A 301 1.41 -11.06 21.45
CA GLU A 301 2.02 -10.37 20.31
C GLU A 301 0.94 -9.83 19.37
N GLU A 302 -0.05 -10.62 19.00
CA GLU A 302 -1.16 -10.19 18.14
C GLU A 302 -2.00 -9.06 18.77
N LYS A 303 -2.15 -9.06 20.09
CA LYS A 303 -2.82 -7.95 20.81
C LYS A 303 -2.03 -6.64 20.70
N LYS A 304 -0.70 -6.71 20.83
CA LYS A 304 0.18 -5.55 20.62
C LYS A 304 0.10 -5.05 19.18
N TRP A 305 0.22 -5.96 18.21
CA TRP A 305 0.09 -5.65 16.78
C TRP A 305 -1.23 -4.96 16.45
N LYS A 306 -2.33 -5.46 17.04
CA LYS A 306 -3.64 -4.81 16.91
C LYS A 306 -3.62 -3.37 17.40
N GLY A 307 -2.99 -3.09 18.53
CA GLY A 307 -2.84 -1.73 19.08
C GLY A 307 -2.09 -0.81 18.10
N ILE A 308 -0.99 -1.29 17.54
CA ILE A 308 -0.18 -0.55 16.55
C ILE A 308 -0.98 -0.28 15.29
N LEU A 309 -1.65 -1.29 14.73
CA LEU A 309 -2.43 -1.16 13.51
C LEU A 309 -3.62 -0.21 13.68
N LEU A 310 -4.29 -0.23 14.83
CA LEU A 310 -5.34 0.75 15.17
C LEU A 310 -4.78 2.17 15.24
N SER A 311 -3.63 2.37 15.88
CA SER A 311 -2.99 3.69 15.97
C SER A 311 -2.51 4.20 14.61
N TYR A 312 -2.15 3.28 13.71
CA TYR A 312 -1.78 3.59 12.32
C TYR A 312 -2.99 3.74 11.39
N ASN A 313 -4.22 3.51 11.89
CA ASN A 313 -5.47 3.53 11.13
C ASN A 313 -5.53 2.48 9.99
N PHE A 314 -4.95 1.29 10.23
CA PHE A 314 -5.00 0.17 9.29
C PHE A 314 -5.91 -0.92 9.84
N THR A 315 -7.15 -1.00 9.33
CA THR A 315 -8.21 -1.82 9.95
C THR A 315 -8.63 -3.03 9.14
N ARG A 316 -8.33 -3.06 7.85
CA ARG A 316 -8.67 -4.18 6.95
C ARG A 316 -7.65 -4.25 5.82
N VAL A 317 -7.59 -5.40 5.16
CA VAL A 317 -6.76 -5.63 3.98
C VAL A 317 -7.67 -5.88 2.79
N ASP A 318 -7.46 -5.16 1.72
CA ASP A 318 -8.13 -5.36 0.44
C ASP A 318 -7.21 -6.02 -0.60
N GLU A 319 -7.69 -6.17 -1.82
CA GLU A 319 -6.91 -6.80 -2.90
C GLU A 319 -5.74 -5.92 -3.35
N LEU A 320 -5.89 -4.60 -3.34
CA LEU A 320 -4.79 -3.68 -3.63
C LEU A 320 -3.67 -3.81 -2.59
N ASP A 321 -4.02 -3.91 -1.31
CA ASP A 321 -3.05 -4.08 -0.22
C ASP A 321 -2.26 -5.39 -0.38
N ARG A 322 -2.91 -6.49 -0.81
CA ARG A 322 -2.23 -7.76 -1.11
C ARG A 322 -1.27 -7.64 -2.29
N LYS A 323 -1.62 -6.87 -3.33
CA LYS A 323 -0.69 -6.59 -4.45
C LYS A 323 0.51 -5.77 -3.98
N ILE A 324 0.30 -4.80 -3.09
CA ILE A 324 1.38 -4.02 -2.47
C ILE A 324 2.30 -4.91 -1.63
N ALA A 325 1.76 -5.86 -0.86
CA ALA A 325 2.57 -6.82 -0.12
C ALA A 325 3.47 -7.67 -1.05
N LYS A 326 2.95 -8.10 -2.22
CA LYS A 326 3.75 -8.78 -3.26
C LYS A 326 4.86 -7.88 -3.79
N LEU A 327 4.59 -6.59 -4.07
CA LEU A 327 5.60 -5.61 -4.48
C LEU A 327 6.73 -5.54 -3.44
N VAL A 328 6.39 -5.45 -2.16
CA VAL A 328 7.38 -5.35 -1.07
C VAL A 328 8.22 -6.62 -0.96
N ARG A 329 7.59 -7.79 -1.07
CA ARG A 329 8.27 -9.09 -0.97
C ARG A 329 9.23 -9.34 -2.12
N ASN A 330 8.82 -9.02 -3.34
CA ASN A 330 9.54 -9.34 -4.57
C ASN A 330 10.45 -8.19 -5.04
N GLY A 331 10.17 -6.96 -4.63
CA GLY A 331 10.85 -5.75 -5.12
C GLY A 331 10.39 -5.31 -6.53
N TYR A 332 9.40 -5.99 -7.11
CA TYR A 332 8.74 -5.66 -8.39
C TYR A 332 7.28 -6.10 -8.36
N ILE A 333 6.48 -5.60 -9.29
CA ILE A 333 5.06 -5.94 -9.44
C ILE A 333 4.69 -6.02 -10.92
N ASP A 334 3.74 -6.89 -11.25
CA ASP A 334 3.09 -6.87 -12.55
C ASP A 334 2.17 -5.64 -12.63
N MET A 335 2.50 -4.74 -13.55
CA MET A 335 1.78 -3.47 -13.70
C MET A 335 0.35 -3.66 -14.23
N THR A 336 0.07 -4.75 -14.94
CA THR A 336 -1.28 -5.06 -15.43
C THR A 336 -2.18 -5.44 -14.25
N GLU A 337 -1.75 -6.40 -13.42
CA GLU A 337 -2.47 -6.80 -12.21
C GLU A 337 -2.68 -5.63 -11.24
N LEU A 338 -1.67 -4.79 -11.06
CA LEU A 338 -1.77 -3.61 -10.20
C LEU A 338 -2.81 -2.62 -10.75
N SER A 339 -2.78 -2.34 -12.04
CA SER A 339 -3.69 -1.38 -12.68
C SER A 339 -5.16 -1.82 -12.61
N GLU A 340 -5.44 -3.12 -12.69
CA GLU A 340 -6.79 -3.66 -12.51
C GLU A 340 -7.30 -3.40 -11.08
N SER A 341 -6.50 -3.74 -10.07
CA SER A 341 -6.88 -3.48 -8.66
C SER A 341 -7.06 -2.00 -8.36
N ILE A 342 -6.20 -1.13 -8.92
CA ILE A 342 -6.32 0.33 -8.79
C ILE A 342 -7.64 0.83 -9.38
N LYS A 343 -8.04 0.36 -10.58
CA LYS A 343 -9.31 0.75 -11.21
C LYS A 343 -10.52 0.41 -10.35
N ILE A 344 -10.52 -0.78 -9.74
CA ILE A 344 -11.60 -1.22 -8.84
C ILE A 344 -11.69 -0.29 -7.63
N VAL A 345 -10.58 -0.06 -6.94
CA VAL A 345 -10.54 0.80 -5.74
C VAL A 345 -10.89 2.25 -6.11
N ASN A 346 -10.36 2.77 -7.21
CA ASN A 346 -10.66 4.14 -7.66
C ASN A 346 -12.14 4.32 -8.00
N LYS A 347 -12.76 3.31 -8.65
CA LYS A 347 -14.21 3.32 -8.89
C LYS A 347 -14.99 3.34 -7.57
N GLN A 348 -14.62 2.51 -6.59
CA GLN A 348 -15.26 2.49 -5.27
C GLN A 348 -15.15 3.84 -4.55
N VAL A 349 -14.00 4.50 -4.63
CA VAL A 349 -13.80 5.85 -4.04
C VAL A 349 -14.72 6.88 -4.73
N LEU A 350 -14.79 6.86 -6.07
CA LEU A 350 -15.67 7.74 -6.83
C LEU A 350 -17.15 7.50 -6.49
N ASP A 351 -17.57 6.23 -6.42
CA ASP A 351 -18.94 5.86 -6.07
C ASP A 351 -19.30 6.31 -4.63
N ASN A 352 -18.38 6.13 -3.69
CA ASN A 352 -18.54 6.62 -2.31
C ASN A 352 -18.62 8.15 -2.24
N LYS A 353 -17.84 8.88 -3.04
CA LYS A 353 -17.92 10.35 -3.12
C LYS A 353 -19.28 10.81 -3.62
N LYS A 354 -19.81 10.16 -4.66
CA LYS A 354 -21.16 10.44 -5.19
C LYS A 354 -22.24 10.17 -4.12
N ALA A 355 -22.19 9.02 -3.45
CA ALA A 355 -23.14 8.70 -2.38
C ALA A 355 -23.08 9.70 -1.21
N ASN A 356 -21.86 10.13 -0.82
CA ASN A 356 -21.69 11.15 0.22
C ASN A 356 -22.20 12.54 -0.21
N SER A 357 -22.07 12.89 -1.50
CA SER A 357 -22.63 14.11 -2.04
C SER A 357 -24.16 14.11 -1.93
N PHE A 358 -24.81 13.02 -2.32
CA PHE A 358 -26.25 12.86 -2.18
C PHE A 358 -26.71 12.94 -0.71
N ARG A 359 -25.97 12.32 0.22
CA ARG A 359 -26.25 12.44 1.66
C ARG A 359 -26.14 13.90 2.15
N SER A 360 -25.15 14.66 1.67
CA SER A 360 -24.97 16.05 2.06
C SER A 360 -26.15 16.94 1.65
N ALA A 361 -26.85 16.58 0.56
CA ALA A 361 -28.07 17.28 0.17
C ALA A 361 -29.22 17.05 1.16
N TRP A 362 -29.36 15.82 1.69
CA TRP A 362 -30.31 15.55 2.76
C TRP A 362 -29.94 16.23 4.07
N ASP A 363 -28.67 16.34 4.40
CA ASP A 363 -28.19 17.07 5.58
C ASP A 363 -28.54 18.57 5.48
N LEU A 364 -28.40 19.18 4.30
CA LEU A 364 -28.83 20.57 4.06
C LEU A 364 -30.32 20.74 4.25
N PHE A 365 -31.15 19.79 3.80
CA PHE A 365 -32.59 19.81 3.96
C PHE A 365 -33.03 19.62 5.41
N HIS A 366 -32.40 18.70 6.17
CA HIS A 366 -32.87 18.33 7.51
C HIS A 366 -32.31 19.21 8.63
N ASN A 367 -31.15 19.84 8.43
CA ASN A 367 -30.37 20.45 9.53
C ASN A 367 -30.45 21.99 9.52
N SER A 368 -31.41 22.60 8.80
CA SER A 368 -31.66 24.04 8.81
C SER A 368 -33.18 24.34 8.83
N PHE A 369 -33.54 25.50 9.37
CA PHE A 369 -34.87 26.10 9.25
C PHE A 369 -34.83 27.41 8.42
N ASP A 370 -33.76 27.58 7.63
CA ASP A 370 -33.63 28.76 6.75
C ASP A 370 -34.59 28.67 5.57
N GLU A 371 -35.08 29.84 5.09
CA GLU A 371 -35.93 29.92 3.90
C GLU A 371 -35.10 29.87 2.62
N ASN A 372 -34.38 28.76 2.41
CA ASN A 372 -33.42 28.55 1.30
C ASN A 372 -33.90 27.53 0.26
N VAL A 373 -35.18 27.53 -0.09
CA VAL A 373 -35.79 26.52 -0.98
C VAL A 373 -35.03 26.38 -2.31
N GLU A 374 -34.69 27.51 -2.96
CA GLU A 374 -33.97 27.47 -4.24
C GLU A 374 -32.59 26.79 -4.14
N GLU A 375 -31.88 27.05 -3.04
CA GLU A 375 -30.57 26.42 -2.77
C GLU A 375 -30.73 24.91 -2.55
N VAL A 376 -31.68 24.49 -1.73
CA VAL A 376 -31.99 23.09 -1.44
C VAL A 376 -32.36 22.34 -2.72
N VAL A 377 -33.30 22.87 -3.51
CA VAL A 377 -33.76 22.29 -4.78
C VAL A 377 -32.60 22.18 -5.77
N SER A 378 -31.81 23.25 -5.93
CA SER A 378 -30.65 23.23 -6.84
C SER A 378 -29.59 22.22 -6.40
N HIS A 379 -29.31 22.13 -5.09
CA HIS A 379 -28.34 21.21 -4.55
C HIS A 379 -28.79 19.74 -4.69
N PHE A 380 -30.05 19.45 -4.36
CA PHE A 380 -30.62 18.10 -4.57
C PHE A 380 -30.58 17.67 -6.04
N TYR A 381 -31.02 18.56 -6.95
CA TYR A 381 -31.04 18.26 -8.38
C TYR A 381 -29.65 17.94 -8.91
N LYS A 382 -28.66 18.77 -8.52
CA LYS A 382 -27.25 18.55 -8.88
C LYS A 382 -26.71 17.25 -8.32
N CYS A 383 -26.87 17.00 -7.01
CA CYS A 383 -26.38 15.79 -6.38
C CYS A 383 -27.05 14.54 -6.94
N PHE A 384 -28.35 14.61 -7.29
CA PHE A 384 -29.07 13.54 -7.94
C PHE A 384 -28.49 13.24 -9.33
N THR A 385 -28.30 14.26 -10.18
CA THR A 385 -27.75 14.06 -11.54
C THR A 385 -26.32 13.55 -11.51
N ASP A 386 -25.50 14.03 -10.57
CA ASP A 386 -24.10 13.59 -10.41
C ASP A 386 -23.99 12.14 -9.88
N SER A 387 -25.01 11.63 -9.17
CA SER A 387 -25.00 10.33 -8.48
C SER A 387 -26.15 9.39 -8.86
N VAL A 388 -26.84 9.62 -9.96
CA VAL A 388 -28.05 8.88 -10.38
C VAL A 388 -27.89 7.36 -10.36
N THR A 389 -26.70 6.87 -10.71
CA THR A 389 -26.38 5.42 -10.69
C THR A 389 -26.28 4.82 -9.27
N GLN A 390 -26.24 5.65 -8.22
CA GLN A 390 -26.16 5.23 -6.82
C GLN A 390 -27.49 5.44 -6.07
N VAL A 391 -28.46 6.13 -6.70
CA VAL A 391 -29.78 6.41 -6.12
C VAL A 391 -30.66 5.17 -6.23
N SER A 392 -31.22 4.71 -5.12
CA SER A 392 -32.19 3.62 -5.14
C SER A 392 -33.59 4.10 -5.60
N PRO A 393 -34.49 3.22 -6.05
CA PRO A 393 -35.88 3.57 -6.34
C PRO A 393 -36.59 4.24 -5.16
N ASN A 394 -36.33 3.82 -3.92
CA ASN A 394 -36.89 4.42 -2.72
C ASN A 394 -36.34 5.83 -2.43
N ASP A 395 -35.04 6.05 -2.74
CA ASP A 395 -34.45 7.38 -2.60
C ASP A 395 -34.99 8.34 -3.66
N LEU A 396 -35.19 7.88 -4.89
CA LEU A 396 -35.84 8.64 -5.95
C LEU A 396 -37.26 9.04 -5.53
N ASP A 397 -38.07 8.09 -5.04
CA ASP A 397 -39.43 8.34 -4.58
C ASP A 397 -39.48 9.37 -3.43
N SER A 398 -38.51 9.29 -2.49
CA SER A 398 -38.38 10.26 -1.40
C SER A 398 -38.09 11.67 -1.94
N LEU A 399 -37.14 11.74 -2.86
CA LEU A 399 -36.67 13.01 -3.41
C LEU A 399 -37.76 13.67 -4.30
N VAL A 400 -38.38 12.88 -5.17
CA VAL A 400 -39.52 13.32 -6.00
C VAL A 400 -40.67 13.83 -5.11
N GLY A 401 -40.96 13.14 -3.99
CA GLY A 401 -41.94 13.60 -3.02
C GLY A 401 -41.62 14.99 -2.47
N VAL A 402 -40.36 15.25 -2.06
CA VAL A 402 -39.92 16.57 -1.59
C VAL A 402 -40.12 17.65 -2.68
N PHE A 403 -39.72 17.36 -3.93
CA PHE A 403 -39.86 18.30 -5.04
C PHE A 403 -41.32 18.63 -5.30
N ARG A 404 -42.24 17.65 -5.26
CA ARG A 404 -43.67 17.88 -5.43
C ARG A 404 -44.27 18.71 -4.28
N GLU A 405 -43.88 18.43 -3.04
CA GLU A 405 -44.31 19.23 -1.88
C GLU A 405 -43.82 20.67 -1.94
N LEU A 406 -42.69 20.93 -2.57
CA LEU A 406 -42.15 22.26 -2.83
C LEU A 406 -42.73 22.95 -4.08
N GLY A 407 -43.61 22.27 -4.83
CA GLY A 407 -44.24 22.82 -6.06
C GLY A 407 -43.34 22.70 -7.31
N GLU A 408 -42.27 21.92 -7.28
CA GLU A 408 -41.31 21.76 -8.36
C GLU A 408 -41.64 20.50 -9.23
N ASP A 409 -42.92 20.37 -9.62
CA ASP A 409 -43.43 19.19 -10.36
C ASP A 409 -42.68 18.91 -11.67
N THR A 410 -42.30 19.98 -12.39
CA THR A 410 -41.56 19.83 -13.65
C THR A 410 -40.21 19.14 -13.44
N LYS A 411 -39.45 19.63 -12.46
CA LYS A 411 -38.14 19.01 -12.11
C LYS A 411 -38.32 17.59 -11.59
N ALA A 412 -39.35 17.31 -10.80
CA ALA A 412 -39.68 15.96 -10.35
C ALA A 412 -39.87 15.00 -11.53
N SER A 413 -40.65 15.41 -12.56
CA SER A 413 -40.87 14.58 -13.75
C SER A 413 -39.62 14.45 -14.63
N GLU A 414 -38.78 15.48 -14.71
CA GLU A 414 -37.47 15.42 -15.36
C GLU A 414 -36.53 14.42 -14.65
N MET A 415 -36.50 14.42 -13.33
CA MET A 415 -35.68 13.48 -12.54
C MET A 415 -36.09 12.04 -12.76
N ILE A 416 -37.38 11.74 -12.78
CA ILE A 416 -37.90 10.40 -13.07
C ILE A 416 -37.44 9.93 -14.47
N SER A 417 -37.59 10.83 -15.46
CA SER A 417 -37.21 10.52 -16.84
C SER A 417 -35.71 10.32 -17.00
N TYR A 418 -34.92 11.17 -16.34
CA TYR A 418 -33.44 11.06 -16.32
C TYR A 418 -32.98 9.78 -15.62
N TYR A 419 -33.59 9.41 -14.49
CA TYR A 419 -33.29 8.15 -13.79
C TYR A 419 -33.50 6.93 -14.69
N ILE A 420 -34.62 6.87 -15.38
CA ILE A 420 -34.94 5.78 -16.31
C ILE A 420 -33.94 5.75 -17.46
N GLN A 421 -33.62 6.89 -18.05
CA GLN A 421 -32.69 6.99 -19.16
C GLN A 421 -31.29 6.48 -18.79
N GLU A 422 -30.76 6.91 -17.66
CA GLU A 422 -29.39 6.57 -17.23
C GLU A 422 -29.26 5.13 -16.72
N ARG A 423 -30.38 4.51 -16.31
CA ARG A 423 -30.37 3.16 -15.71
C ARG A 423 -31.20 2.15 -16.50
N GLN A 424 -31.50 2.44 -17.76
CA GLN A 424 -32.34 1.60 -18.59
C GLN A 424 -31.85 0.13 -18.71
N SER A 425 -30.53 -0.10 -18.59
CA SER A 425 -29.97 -1.46 -18.63
C SER A 425 -30.19 -2.29 -17.34
N GLU A 426 -30.64 -1.64 -16.27
CA GLU A 426 -30.86 -2.25 -14.94
C GLU A 426 -32.37 -2.49 -14.73
N THR A 427 -33.00 -3.29 -15.59
CA THR A 427 -34.46 -3.47 -15.65
C THR A 427 -35.09 -3.93 -14.33
N GLU A 428 -34.35 -4.67 -13.51
CA GLU A 428 -34.80 -5.11 -12.18
C GLU A 428 -35.12 -3.94 -11.22
N LEU A 429 -34.50 -2.76 -11.41
CA LEU A 429 -34.78 -1.59 -10.59
C LEU A 429 -36.18 -1.00 -10.81
N PHE A 430 -36.81 -1.34 -11.93
CA PHE A 430 -38.13 -0.84 -12.33
C PHE A 430 -39.29 -1.75 -11.90
N ASP A 431 -38.98 -2.85 -11.21
CA ASP A 431 -39.99 -3.70 -10.57
C ASP A 431 -40.51 -3.02 -9.31
N VAL A 432 -41.66 -2.35 -9.42
CA VAL A 432 -42.29 -1.62 -8.31
C VAL A 432 -42.95 -2.54 -7.28
N ASP A 433 -43.12 -3.81 -7.63
CA ASP A 433 -43.73 -4.85 -6.79
C ASP A 433 -42.65 -5.77 -6.17
N ASP A 434 -41.34 -5.43 -6.36
CA ASP A 434 -40.21 -6.18 -5.81
C ASP A 434 -40.24 -6.21 -4.28
N PHE A 435 -40.12 -7.42 -3.73
CA PHE A 435 -40.06 -7.68 -2.29
C PHE A 435 -38.84 -7.01 -1.59
N TYR A 436 -37.78 -6.72 -2.32
CA TYR A 436 -36.58 -6.09 -1.79
C TYR A 436 -36.68 -4.56 -1.65
N LEU A 437 -37.78 -3.93 -2.12
CA LEU A 437 -38.00 -2.52 -1.84
C LEU A 437 -38.21 -2.35 -0.32
N ILE A 438 -37.45 -1.41 0.27
CA ILE A 438 -37.54 -1.10 1.72
C ILE A 438 -38.96 -0.64 2.08
N ARG A 439 -39.66 0.03 1.17
CA ARG A 439 -41.04 0.46 1.27
C ARG A 439 -41.67 0.57 -0.13
N PRO A 440 -43.00 0.45 -0.24
CA PRO A 440 -43.70 0.67 -1.51
C PRO A 440 -43.42 2.10 -2.05
N ILE A 441 -43.26 2.19 -3.36
CA ILE A 441 -43.18 3.48 -4.09
C ILE A 441 -44.51 4.19 -3.97
N LYS A 442 -44.52 5.50 -3.70
CA LYS A 442 -45.73 6.31 -3.48
C LYS A 442 -46.07 7.20 -4.66
N ASP A 443 -45.06 7.69 -5.36
CA ASP A 443 -45.28 8.61 -6.48
C ASP A 443 -45.91 7.86 -7.66
N LYS A 444 -47.04 8.38 -8.15
CA LYS A 444 -47.84 7.75 -9.20
C LYS A 444 -47.13 7.73 -10.56
N GLU A 445 -46.37 8.80 -10.85
CA GLU A 445 -45.65 8.89 -12.11
C GLU A 445 -44.45 7.92 -12.16
N ILE A 446 -43.76 7.72 -11.01
CA ILE A 446 -42.71 6.70 -10.89
C ILE A 446 -43.35 5.33 -11.15
N ILE A 447 -44.44 4.98 -10.48
CA ILE A 447 -45.11 3.67 -10.64
C ILE A 447 -45.49 3.43 -12.11
N GLU A 448 -46.13 4.42 -12.75
CA GLU A 448 -46.58 4.30 -14.13
C GLU A 448 -45.40 4.11 -15.11
N LYS A 449 -44.39 4.98 -15.01
CA LYS A 449 -43.24 4.96 -15.91
C LYS A 449 -42.36 3.71 -15.68
N PHE A 450 -42.16 3.32 -14.43
CA PHE A 450 -41.38 2.12 -14.10
C PHE A 450 -42.07 0.84 -14.63
N LYS A 451 -43.37 0.70 -14.41
CA LYS A 451 -44.14 -0.42 -14.98
C LYS A 451 -44.07 -0.42 -16.51
N GLY A 452 -44.12 0.74 -17.16
CA GLY A 452 -43.96 0.82 -18.62
C GLY A 452 -42.63 0.30 -19.11
N VAL A 453 -41.52 0.64 -18.45
CA VAL A 453 -40.17 0.17 -18.79
C VAL A 453 -40.02 -1.32 -18.48
N TYR A 454 -40.40 -1.74 -17.30
CA TYR A 454 -40.27 -3.14 -16.83
C TYR A 454 -41.02 -4.11 -17.74
N LEU A 455 -42.25 -3.79 -18.13
CA LEU A 455 -43.05 -4.62 -19.03
C LEU A 455 -42.52 -4.66 -20.48
N THR A 456 -41.78 -3.65 -20.91
CA THR A 456 -41.26 -3.57 -22.27
C THR A 456 -39.93 -4.34 -22.41
N ASP A 457 -39.06 -4.27 -21.43
CA ASP A 457 -37.68 -4.74 -21.50
C ASP A 457 -37.39 -5.98 -20.65
N SER A 458 -38.30 -6.39 -19.74
CA SER A 458 -38.14 -7.64 -19.00
C SER A 458 -38.25 -8.83 -19.94
N PRO A 459 -37.29 -9.76 -19.96
CA PRO A 459 -37.47 -11.03 -20.64
C PRO A 459 -38.70 -11.72 -20.03
N LYS A 460 -39.69 -12.07 -20.86
CA LYS A 460 -40.86 -12.79 -20.38
C LYS A 460 -40.38 -14.08 -19.75
N ARG A 461 -40.52 -14.18 -18.42
CA ARG A 461 -40.16 -15.38 -17.68
C ARG A 461 -40.95 -16.55 -18.24
N THR A 462 -40.29 -17.67 -18.41
CA THR A 462 -40.94 -18.91 -18.85
C THR A 462 -41.69 -19.58 -17.70
N LEU A 463 -42.65 -20.43 -18.03
CA LEU A 463 -43.38 -21.27 -17.06
C LEU A 463 -42.41 -21.99 -16.10
N GLY A 464 -41.27 -22.47 -16.61
CA GLY A 464 -40.27 -23.18 -15.84
C GLY A 464 -39.56 -22.27 -14.83
N GLU A 465 -39.07 -21.10 -15.26
CA GLU A 465 -38.36 -20.17 -14.39
C GLU A 465 -39.23 -19.68 -13.23
N VAL A 466 -40.53 -19.44 -13.48
CA VAL A 466 -41.48 -19.07 -12.42
C VAL A 466 -41.68 -20.22 -11.44
N LEU A 467 -41.86 -21.45 -11.93
CA LEU A 467 -42.04 -22.60 -11.06
C LEU A 467 -40.78 -23.00 -10.29
N ASP A 468 -39.60 -22.80 -10.83
CA ASP A 468 -38.31 -22.97 -10.11
C ASP A 468 -38.25 -22.07 -8.88
N VAL A 469 -38.59 -20.78 -9.04
CA VAL A 469 -38.64 -19.83 -7.93
C VAL A 469 -39.72 -20.20 -6.91
N LEU A 470 -40.94 -20.44 -7.35
CA LEU A 470 -42.09 -20.67 -6.47
C LEU A 470 -42.02 -22.04 -5.75
N SER A 471 -41.29 -23.00 -6.28
CA SER A 471 -41.09 -24.30 -5.61
C SER A 471 -40.22 -24.20 -4.35
N GLY A 472 -39.38 -23.13 -4.24
CA GLY A 472 -38.52 -22.86 -3.10
C GLY A 472 -39.02 -21.77 -2.14
N GLN A 473 -40.16 -21.12 -2.44
CA GLN A 473 -40.68 -19.97 -1.67
C GLN A 473 -42.13 -20.19 -1.18
N ASN A 474 -42.55 -19.42 -0.15
CA ASN A 474 -43.90 -19.46 0.40
C ASN A 474 -44.83 -18.34 -0.08
N GLY A 475 -44.45 -17.62 -1.13
CA GLY A 475 -45.22 -16.48 -1.68
C GLY A 475 -45.14 -16.43 -3.20
N TRP A 476 -46.03 -15.67 -3.82
CA TRP A 476 -46.05 -15.35 -5.25
C TRP A 476 -46.48 -13.89 -5.41
N ASN A 477 -46.13 -13.28 -6.54
CA ASN A 477 -46.61 -11.97 -6.94
C ASN A 477 -47.59 -12.05 -8.12
N ASP A 478 -48.17 -10.91 -8.51
CA ASP A 478 -49.16 -10.88 -9.59
C ASP A 478 -48.56 -11.26 -10.95
N ASP A 479 -47.28 -10.95 -11.20
CA ASP A 479 -46.57 -11.31 -12.44
C ASP A 479 -46.35 -12.83 -12.55
N ASP A 480 -46.08 -13.52 -11.43
CA ASP A 480 -46.00 -14.97 -11.38
C ASP A 480 -47.31 -15.59 -11.81
N ILE A 481 -48.45 -15.06 -11.26
CA ILE A 481 -49.78 -15.53 -11.62
C ILE A 481 -50.11 -15.22 -13.08
N GLU A 482 -49.70 -14.06 -13.60
CA GLU A 482 -49.89 -13.70 -15.02
C GLU A 482 -49.21 -14.72 -15.95
N VAL A 483 -47.93 -15.04 -15.70
CA VAL A 483 -47.18 -16.04 -16.47
C VAL A 483 -47.84 -17.43 -16.36
N LEU A 484 -48.12 -17.89 -15.13
CA LEU A 484 -48.73 -19.22 -14.91
C LEU A 484 -50.14 -19.30 -15.51
N SER A 485 -50.96 -18.25 -15.36
CA SER A 485 -52.32 -18.24 -15.87
C SER A 485 -52.40 -18.05 -17.40
N SER A 486 -51.40 -17.42 -18.02
CA SER A 486 -51.36 -17.25 -19.48
C SER A 486 -50.92 -18.51 -20.19
N ALA A 487 -50.19 -19.42 -19.52
CA ALA A 487 -49.80 -20.72 -20.07
C ALA A 487 -51.05 -21.57 -20.38
N THR A 488 -51.03 -22.27 -21.51
CA THR A 488 -52.13 -23.19 -21.94
C THR A 488 -51.99 -24.56 -21.27
N GLU A 489 -53.05 -25.35 -21.32
CA GLU A 489 -53.00 -26.76 -20.89
C GLU A 489 -51.87 -27.52 -21.63
N ASP A 490 -51.69 -27.24 -22.93
CA ASP A 490 -50.66 -27.88 -23.76
C ASP A 490 -49.24 -27.48 -23.30
N ASP A 491 -49.03 -26.21 -22.88
CA ASP A 491 -47.75 -25.74 -22.30
C ASP A 491 -47.43 -26.50 -21.00
N TYR A 492 -48.40 -26.68 -20.11
CA TYR A 492 -48.26 -27.50 -18.89
C TYR A 492 -47.97 -28.97 -19.21
N TYR A 493 -48.67 -29.54 -20.20
CA TYR A 493 -48.47 -30.90 -20.65
C TYR A 493 -47.02 -31.11 -21.12
N HIS A 494 -46.52 -30.31 -22.06
CA HIS A 494 -45.17 -30.43 -22.57
C HIS A 494 -44.13 -30.16 -21.49
N TYR A 495 -44.38 -29.18 -20.64
CA TYR A 495 -43.49 -28.86 -19.54
C TYR A 495 -43.37 -30.03 -18.54
N PHE A 496 -44.46 -30.57 -18.04
CA PHE A 496 -44.43 -31.70 -17.10
C PHE A 496 -43.78 -32.94 -17.71
N LYS A 497 -43.96 -33.17 -18.99
CA LYS A 497 -43.32 -34.30 -19.71
C LYS A 497 -41.80 -34.11 -19.85
N SER A 498 -41.30 -32.89 -19.86
CA SER A 498 -39.86 -32.58 -19.92
C SER A 498 -39.14 -32.74 -18.57
N LEU A 499 -39.86 -32.71 -17.45
CA LEU A 499 -39.31 -32.73 -16.10
C LEU A 499 -39.08 -34.17 -15.57
N HIS A 500 -38.06 -34.30 -14.70
CA HIS A 500 -37.70 -35.55 -14.06
C HIS A 500 -37.40 -35.35 -12.55
N GLY A 501 -37.59 -36.42 -11.75
CA GLY A 501 -37.18 -36.46 -10.36
C GLY A 501 -37.94 -35.47 -9.46
N ASN A 502 -37.21 -34.80 -8.57
CA ASN A 502 -37.81 -33.91 -7.56
C ASN A 502 -38.41 -32.64 -8.18
N HIS A 503 -37.85 -32.13 -9.28
CA HIS A 503 -38.37 -30.95 -9.98
C HIS A 503 -39.79 -31.18 -10.48
N LEU A 504 -40.08 -32.36 -11.09
CA LEU A 504 -41.42 -32.70 -11.50
C LEU A 504 -42.39 -32.68 -10.31
N THR A 505 -42.01 -33.30 -9.20
CA THR A 505 -42.86 -33.39 -8.02
C THR A 505 -43.17 -32.04 -7.40
N SER A 506 -42.14 -31.18 -7.25
CA SER A 506 -42.28 -29.85 -6.63
C SER A 506 -43.12 -28.92 -7.50
N HIS A 507 -42.85 -28.89 -8.83
CA HIS A 507 -43.57 -27.98 -9.74
C HIS A 507 -45.04 -28.37 -9.89
N VAL A 508 -45.34 -29.66 -10.05
CA VAL A 508 -46.73 -30.12 -10.05
C VAL A 508 -47.45 -29.78 -8.74
N ALA A 509 -46.82 -30.05 -7.58
CA ALA A 509 -47.39 -29.71 -6.29
C ALA A 509 -47.64 -28.20 -6.12
N THR A 510 -46.73 -27.35 -6.63
CA THR A 510 -46.87 -25.89 -6.64
C THR A 510 -48.08 -25.45 -7.45
N CYS A 511 -48.25 -25.96 -8.67
CA CYS A 511 -49.41 -25.65 -9.49
C CYS A 511 -50.74 -26.09 -8.84
N LEU A 512 -50.79 -27.31 -8.26
CA LEU A 512 -51.99 -27.83 -7.61
C LEU A 512 -52.34 -27.09 -6.30
N LYS A 513 -51.35 -26.47 -5.63
CA LYS A 513 -51.53 -25.64 -4.42
C LYS A 513 -52.48 -24.47 -4.67
N PHE A 514 -52.44 -23.84 -5.86
CA PHE A 514 -53.28 -22.70 -6.22
C PHE A 514 -54.79 -23.05 -6.19
N GLY A 515 -55.17 -24.32 -6.46
CA GLY A 515 -56.55 -24.78 -6.37
C GLY A 515 -57.08 -24.96 -4.94
N ARG A 516 -56.23 -24.87 -3.92
CA ARG A 516 -56.59 -25.02 -2.50
C ARG A 516 -56.75 -23.70 -1.76
N ILE A 517 -56.52 -22.58 -2.44
CA ILE A 517 -56.59 -21.23 -1.86
C ILE A 517 -58.06 -20.80 -1.81
N SER A 518 -58.58 -20.55 -0.60
CA SER A 518 -60.01 -20.30 -0.36
C SER A 518 -60.52 -19.04 -1.06
N ASN A 519 -59.71 -17.95 -1.14
CA ASN A 519 -60.10 -16.67 -1.69
C ASN A 519 -59.31 -16.32 -2.98
N ALA A 520 -58.85 -17.35 -3.72
CA ALA A 520 -58.16 -17.11 -4.98
C ALA A 520 -59.10 -16.49 -6.02
N ASP A 521 -58.55 -15.54 -6.80
CA ASP A 521 -59.23 -14.99 -7.97
C ASP A 521 -59.33 -16.03 -9.11
N GLU A 522 -59.98 -15.67 -10.19
CA GLU A 522 -60.21 -16.58 -11.33
C GLU A 522 -58.90 -16.94 -12.04
N LYS A 523 -57.96 -15.99 -12.17
CA LYS A 523 -56.64 -16.23 -12.77
C LYS A 523 -55.85 -17.26 -11.95
N THR A 524 -55.70 -17.03 -10.66
CA THR A 524 -55.00 -17.92 -9.73
C THR A 524 -55.59 -19.35 -9.74
N ARG A 525 -56.93 -19.48 -9.77
CA ARG A 525 -57.60 -20.80 -9.87
C ARG A 525 -57.35 -21.49 -11.19
N SER A 526 -57.29 -20.73 -12.29
CA SER A 526 -57.04 -21.25 -13.65
C SER A 526 -55.72 -22.03 -13.76
N VAL A 527 -54.69 -21.62 -13.02
CA VAL A 527 -53.39 -22.32 -12.96
C VAL A 527 -53.56 -23.79 -12.54
N SER A 528 -54.28 -24.01 -11.45
CA SER A 528 -54.52 -25.37 -10.96
C SER A 528 -55.45 -26.20 -11.87
N VAL A 529 -56.39 -25.55 -12.54
CA VAL A 529 -57.31 -26.22 -13.48
C VAL A 529 -56.51 -26.73 -14.68
N LYS A 530 -55.76 -25.84 -15.35
CA LYS A 530 -54.97 -26.20 -16.53
C LYS A 530 -53.87 -27.24 -16.22
N ALA A 531 -53.21 -27.11 -15.05
CA ALA A 531 -52.25 -28.11 -14.59
C ALA A 531 -52.90 -29.49 -14.37
N LYS A 532 -54.13 -29.55 -13.81
CA LYS A 532 -54.87 -30.82 -13.65
C LYS A 532 -55.28 -31.42 -15.00
N GLU A 533 -55.79 -30.61 -15.92
CA GLU A 533 -56.13 -31.05 -17.27
C GLU A 533 -54.93 -31.66 -17.99
N ALA A 534 -53.78 -31.02 -17.94
CA ALA A 534 -52.53 -31.52 -18.48
C ALA A 534 -52.11 -32.87 -17.84
N LEU A 535 -52.23 -32.99 -16.50
CA LEU A 535 -51.95 -34.24 -15.79
C LEU A 535 -52.92 -35.35 -16.13
N MET A 536 -54.21 -35.07 -16.29
CA MET A 536 -55.19 -36.04 -16.74
C MET A 536 -54.87 -36.55 -18.14
N ARG A 537 -54.53 -35.69 -19.06
CA ARG A 537 -54.08 -36.06 -20.40
C ARG A 537 -52.86 -36.98 -20.37
N ILE A 538 -51.85 -36.67 -19.52
CA ILE A 538 -50.68 -37.53 -19.33
C ILE A 538 -51.11 -38.92 -18.75
N SER A 539 -52.09 -38.96 -17.86
CA SER A 539 -52.60 -40.17 -17.26
C SER A 539 -53.21 -41.15 -18.32
N GLU A 540 -53.92 -40.59 -19.29
CA GLU A 540 -54.60 -41.38 -20.34
C GLU A 540 -53.63 -42.02 -21.35
N GLU A 541 -52.36 -41.58 -21.40
CA GLU A 541 -51.36 -42.10 -22.36
C GLU A 541 -50.94 -43.54 -22.05
N SER A 542 -50.91 -43.95 -20.79
CA SER A 542 -50.51 -45.30 -20.39
C SER A 542 -50.93 -45.69 -18.98
N LYS A 543 -51.11 -46.96 -18.74
CA LYS A 543 -51.38 -47.50 -17.41
C LYS A 543 -50.30 -47.18 -16.37
N LEU A 544 -49.07 -47.01 -16.84
CA LEU A 544 -47.95 -46.58 -15.96
C LEU A 544 -48.12 -45.13 -15.52
N ASN A 545 -48.54 -44.24 -16.40
CA ASN A 545 -48.76 -42.82 -16.06
C ASN A 545 -50.00 -42.67 -15.17
N GLU A 546 -51.06 -43.43 -15.40
CA GLU A 546 -52.22 -43.51 -14.50
C GLU A 546 -51.78 -43.85 -13.07
N LEU A 547 -50.96 -44.87 -12.88
CA LEU A 547 -50.42 -45.22 -11.56
C LEU A 547 -49.55 -44.14 -10.93
N ARG A 548 -48.80 -43.40 -11.74
CA ARG A 548 -47.97 -42.27 -11.29
C ARG A 548 -48.80 -41.09 -10.78
N MET A 549 -50.00 -40.88 -11.27
CA MET A 549 -50.91 -39.80 -10.84
C MET A 549 -51.44 -40.00 -9.42
N HIS A 550 -51.51 -41.21 -8.90
CA HIS A 550 -51.88 -41.46 -7.50
C HIS A 550 -51.03 -40.69 -6.50
N LYS A 551 -49.76 -40.37 -6.86
CA LYS A 551 -48.85 -39.54 -6.04
C LYS A 551 -49.37 -38.12 -5.84
N PHE A 552 -50.17 -37.61 -6.77
CA PHE A 552 -50.70 -36.25 -6.75
C PHE A 552 -52.17 -36.19 -6.28
N ASN A 553 -52.75 -37.32 -5.84
CA ASN A 553 -54.17 -37.48 -5.48
C ASN A 553 -55.12 -37.12 -6.65
N LEU A 554 -54.74 -37.49 -7.85
CA LEU A 554 -55.51 -37.39 -9.08
C LEU A 554 -55.84 -38.76 -9.60
#